data_435e9939eb60bc92ed500e2039a6798b
#
_entry.id   435e9939eb60bc92ed500e2039a6798b
#
_cell.length_a   1.000
_cell.length_b   1.000
_cell.length_c   1.000
_cell.angle_alpha   90.00
_cell.angle_beta   90.00
_cell.angle_gamma   90.00
#
_symmetry.space_group_name_H-M   'P 1'
#
loop_
_entity.id
_entity.type
_entity.pdbx_description
1 polymer ?
#
loop_
_entity_poly.entity_id
_entity_poly.type
_entity_poly.pdbx_seq_one_letter_code
_entity_poly.pdbx_strand_id
1 'polypeptide(L)'
;MTSDQETRVLAMLSAFEAGKKISELDTASGSVSDMRIEVLDTDGESKVMNLSEAVTTAANAVCGRYWNESNSTYRAAGYHGSLDMLRKLPELLGLGCYLVQDDRTRRKLDPTNHYRFDDGTPAKLDGTMGQYMWCWNIGFYFAEWKVGNLKYYAVSLSPIKGKQCVYIPAGGLSALGGGVMDRTNNILCSVVSDAAQYRGGNNDASRDGTYRTQLGMVATNMQYRNFSTYARKRGEGWDANW
;
A
#
# COMPACT_ATOMS: atom_id res chain seq x y z
N MET A 1 4.79 -21.37 -28.63
CA MET A 1 3.53 -20.63 -28.86
C MET A 1 3.42 -20.31 -30.36
N THR A 2 2.24 -20.41 -30.96
CA THR A 2 2.07 -19.94 -32.32
C THR A 2 1.95 -18.40 -32.31
N SER A 3 2.32 -17.73 -33.41
CA SER A 3 2.22 -16.27 -33.56
C SER A 3 0.82 -15.71 -33.21
N ASP A 4 -0.22 -16.50 -33.45
CA ASP A 4 -1.60 -16.18 -33.10
C ASP A 4 -1.83 -16.22 -31.56
N GLN A 5 -1.21 -17.15 -30.86
CA GLN A 5 -1.28 -17.26 -29.40
C GLN A 5 -0.57 -16.10 -28.71
N GLU A 6 0.58 -15.67 -29.22
CA GLU A 6 1.32 -14.50 -28.70
C GLU A 6 0.52 -13.22 -28.88
N THR A 7 -0.09 -13.02 -30.03
CA THR A 7 -0.93 -11.84 -30.31
C THR A 7 -2.14 -11.80 -29.36
N ARG A 8 -2.75 -12.94 -29.06
CA ARG A 8 -3.89 -13.06 -28.14
C ARG A 8 -3.50 -12.78 -26.70
N VAL A 9 -2.36 -13.29 -26.24
CA VAL A 9 -1.86 -13.04 -24.89
C VAL A 9 -1.53 -11.55 -24.71
N LEU A 10 -0.89 -10.92 -25.69
CA LEU A 10 -0.60 -9.50 -25.66
C LEU A 10 -1.88 -8.64 -25.67
N ALA A 11 -2.89 -9.03 -26.43
CA ALA A 11 -4.19 -8.34 -26.45
C ALA A 11 -4.91 -8.48 -25.08
N MET A 12 -4.83 -9.63 -24.43
CA MET A 12 -5.39 -9.84 -23.09
C MET A 12 -4.65 -9.04 -22.02
N LEU A 13 -3.31 -9.01 -22.05
CA LEU A 13 -2.52 -8.21 -21.14
C LEU A 13 -2.81 -6.73 -21.28
N SER A 14 -2.89 -6.23 -22.52
CA SER A 14 -3.26 -4.85 -22.82
C SER A 14 -4.68 -4.50 -22.36
N ALA A 15 -5.62 -5.42 -22.49
CA ALA A 15 -7.00 -5.23 -22.01
C ALA A 15 -7.08 -5.26 -20.47
N PHE A 16 -6.24 -6.06 -19.83
CA PHE A 16 -6.14 -6.12 -18.37
C PHE A 16 -5.53 -4.83 -17.81
N GLU A 17 -4.49 -4.30 -18.44
CA GLU A 17 -3.89 -2.99 -18.14
C GLU A 17 -4.88 -1.84 -18.34
N ALA A 18 -5.78 -1.96 -19.33
CA ALA A 18 -6.86 -1.00 -19.59
C ALA A 18 -8.07 -1.15 -18.64
N GLY A 19 -8.03 -2.08 -17.68
CA GLY A 19 -9.09 -2.32 -16.71
C GLY A 19 -10.37 -2.96 -17.28
N LYS A 20 -10.29 -3.57 -18.47
CA LYS A 20 -11.42 -4.30 -19.06
C LYS A 20 -11.70 -5.59 -18.29
N LYS A 21 -12.98 -5.91 -18.12
CA LYS A 21 -13.38 -7.20 -17.56
C LYS A 21 -13.08 -8.32 -18.55
N ILE A 22 -12.74 -9.50 -18.05
CA ILE A 22 -12.50 -10.70 -18.88
C ILE A 22 -13.72 -11.01 -19.77
N SER A 23 -14.94 -10.71 -19.29
CA SER A 23 -16.19 -10.84 -20.06
C SER A 23 -16.36 -9.85 -21.22
N GLU A 24 -15.52 -8.83 -21.30
CA GLU A 24 -15.52 -7.79 -22.33
C GLU A 24 -14.46 -8.03 -23.40
N LEU A 25 -13.67 -9.10 -23.26
CA LEU A 25 -12.72 -9.54 -24.27
C LEU A 25 -13.47 -10.30 -25.36
N ASP A 26 -13.27 -9.91 -26.61
CA ASP A 26 -13.83 -10.62 -27.76
C ASP A 26 -13.46 -12.10 -27.69
N THR A 27 -14.45 -12.95 -27.54
CA THR A 27 -14.28 -14.41 -27.52
C THR A 27 -13.99 -14.90 -28.94
N ALA A 28 -12.74 -14.84 -29.33
CA ALA A 28 -12.33 -15.70 -30.44
C ALA A 28 -12.53 -17.15 -29.99
N SER A 29 -13.27 -17.91 -30.75
CA SER A 29 -13.75 -19.30 -30.72
C SER A 29 -12.91 -20.36 -29.95
N GLY A 30 -12.62 -20.15 -28.69
CA GLY A 30 -11.98 -21.12 -27.79
C GLY A 30 -12.44 -20.85 -26.37
N SER A 31 -12.75 -21.90 -25.64
CA SER A 31 -13.13 -21.77 -24.22
C SER A 31 -11.98 -21.13 -23.44
N VAL A 32 -12.28 -20.11 -22.62
CA VAL A 32 -11.31 -19.49 -21.68
C VAL A 32 -10.72 -20.53 -20.73
N SER A 33 -11.43 -21.65 -20.50
CA SER A 33 -10.96 -22.79 -19.71
C SER A 33 -9.73 -23.48 -20.29
N ASP A 34 -9.50 -23.38 -21.60
CA ASP A 34 -8.41 -24.06 -22.29
C ASP A 34 -7.15 -23.19 -22.44
N MET A 35 -7.23 -21.92 -22.04
CA MET A 35 -6.07 -21.03 -22.03
C MET A 35 -5.13 -21.41 -20.91
N ARG A 36 -3.88 -21.69 -21.25
CA ARG A 36 -2.81 -21.96 -20.33
C ARG A 36 -1.88 -20.77 -20.26
N ILE A 37 -1.58 -20.34 -19.05
CA ILE A 37 -0.56 -19.33 -18.77
C ILE A 37 0.62 -19.97 -18.09
N GLU A 38 1.80 -19.57 -18.48
CA GLU A 38 3.03 -19.95 -17.83
C GLU A 38 3.30 -18.96 -16.70
N VAL A 39 3.36 -19.46 -15.49
CA VAL A 39 3.64 -18.66 -14.30
C VAL A 39 4.97 -19.15 -13.73
N LEU A 40 5.92 -18.24 -13.55
CA LEU A 40 7.14 -18.53 -12.80
C LEU A 40 6.78 -18.55 -11.31
N ASP A 41 7.08 -19.65 -10.64
CA ASP A 41 6.95 -19.68 -9.19
C ASP A 41 8.16 -19.01 -8.51
N THR A 42 8.12 -18.92 -7.18
CA THR A 42 9.16 -18.25 -6.39
C THR A 42 10.55 -18.88 -6.53
N ASP A 43 10.61 -20.10 -7.01
CA ASP A 43 11.86 -20.84 -7.23
C ASP A 43 12.37 -20.70 -8.67
N GLY A 44 11.66 -19.91 -9.49
CA GLY A 44 11.99 -19.68 -10.90
C GLY A 44 11.60 -20.83 -11.83
N GLU A 45 10.88 -21.82 -11.32
CA GLU A 45 10.34 -22.88 -12.13
C GLU A 45 9.03 -22.49 -12.82
N SER A 46 8.94 -22.84 -14.08
CA SER A 46 7.76 -22.56 -14.90
C SER A 46 6.64 -23.54 -14.60
N LYS A 47 5.51 -23.04 -14.14
CA LYS A 47 4.27 -23.80 -13.96
C LYS A 47 3.24 -23.37 -14.98
N VAL A 48 2.70 -24.33 -15.72
CA VAL A 48 1.57 -24.09 -16.63
C VAL A 48 0.29 -24.22 -15.82
N MET A 49 -0.45 -23.12 -15.70
CA MET A 49 -1.78 -23.08 -15.06
C MET A 49 -2.86 -22.82 -16.10
N ASN A 50 -4.04 -23.38 -15.89
CA ASN A 50 -5.20 -22.95 -16.63
C ASN A 50 -5.58 -21.50 -16.19
N LEU A 51 -5.97 -20.67 -17.13
CA LEU A 51 -6.40 -19.30 -16.82
C LEU A 51 -7.55 -19.31 -15.80
N SER A 52 -8.45 -20.28 -15.87
CA SER A 52 -9.52 -20.48 -14.89
C SER A 52 -8.98 -20.79 -13.48
N GLU A 53 -7.92 -21.57 -13.36
CA GLU A 53 -7.26 -21.85 -12.07
C GLU A 53 -6.54 -20.62 -11.54
N ALA A 54 -5.83 -19.89 -12.39
CA ALA A 54 -5.16 -18.65 -12.00
C ALA A 54 -6.17 -17.59 -11.55
N VAL A 55 -7.27 -17.41 -12.30
CA VAL A 55 -8.36 -16.50 -11.93
C VAL A 55 -9.07 -16.98 -10.66
N THR A 56 -9.31 -18.27 -10.51
CA THR A 56 -9.93 -18.84 -9.31
C THR A 56 -9.00 -18.69 -8.10
N THR A 57 -7.72 -18.93 -8.27
CA THR A 57 -6.71 -18.74 -7.23
C THR A 57 -6.61 -17.27 -6.83
N ALA A 58 -6.58 -16.35 -7.79
CA ALA A 58 -6.60 -14.92 -7.53
C ALA A 58 -7.93 -14.46 -6.89
N ALA A 59 -9.06 -14.98 -7.36
CA ALA A 59 -10.38 -14.66 -6.81
C ALA A 59 -10.58 -15.24 -5.39
N ASN A 60 -9.91 -16.34 -5.06
CA ASN A 60 -9.92 -16.95 -3.72
C ASN A 60 -8.83 -16.38 -2.80
N ALA A 61 -8.05 -15.44 -3.27
CA ALA A 61 -6.97 -14.78 -2.52
C ALA A 61 -7.51 -13.77 -1.48
N VAL A 62 -8.62 -14.11 -0.83
CA VAL A 62 -9.17 -13.37 0.30
C VAL A 62 -8.44 -13.82 1.54
N CYS A 63 -7.89 -12.87 2.28
CA CYS A 63 -7.31 -13.15 3.60
C CYS A 63 -7.68 -12.05 4.58
N GLY A 64 -7.75 -12.40 5.85
CA GLY A 64 -8.10 -11.45 6.87
C GLY A 64 -8.13 -12.05 8.26
N ARG A 65 -8.65 -11.25 9.18
CA ARG A 65 -8.84 -11.62 10.56
C ARG A 65 -10.25 -11.29 11.02
N TYR A 66 -10.69 -11.97 12.05
CA TYR A 66 -11.93 -11.64 12.74
C TYR A 66 -11.72 -11.67 14.25
N TRP A 67 -12.55 -10.95 14.96
CA TRP A 67 -12.62 -10.98 16.41
C TRP A 67 -14.05 -10.96 16.89
N ASN A 68 -14.22 -11.37 18.14
CA ASN A 68 -15.52 -11.33 18.82
C ASN A 68 -15.62 -10.00 19.59
N GLU A 69 -16.54 -9.13 19.19
CA GLU A 69 -16.78 -7.86 19.87
C GLU A 69 -17.30 -7.98 21.29
N SER A 70 -17.89 -9.13 21.65
CA SER A 70 -18.28 -9.40 23.03
C SER A 70 -17.07 -9.63 23.96
N ASN A 71 -15.87 -9.73 23.39
CA ASN A 71 -14.66 -10.01 24.12
C ASN A 71 -13.89 -8.70 24.36
N SER A 72 -13.72 -8.30 25.62
CA SER A 72 -13.04 -7.06 26.01
C SER A 72 -11.53 -7.01 25.64
N THR A 73 -10.97 -8.10 25.15
CA THR A 73 -9.51 -8.25 24.96
C THR A 73 -9.00 -7.81 23.60
N TYR A 74 -9.82 -7.33 22.67
CA TYR A 74 -9.43 -6.85 21.32
C TYR A 74 -8.45 -7.76 20.55
N ARG A 75 -8.40 -9.05 20.88
CA ARG A 75 -7.53 -10.02 20.22
C ARG A 75 -8.26 -10.64 19.03
N ALA A 76 -7.55 -10.81 17.93
CA ALA A 76 -8.08 -11.56 16.81
C ALA A 76 -8.49 -12.97 17.26
N ALA A 77 -9.75 -13.32 17.03
CA ALA A 77 -10.28 -14.63 17.38
C ALA A 77 -9.82 -15.71 16.39
N GLY A 78 -9.49 -15.32 15.14
CA GLY A 78 -9.00 -16.24 14.13
C GLY A 78 -8.71 -15.55 12.79
N TYR A 79 -8.47 -16.39 11.79
CA TYR A 79 -8.23 -15.99 10.42
C TYR A 79 -9.47 -16.23 9.57
N HIS A 80 -9.62 -15.42 8.52
CA HIS A 80 -10.61 -15.60 7.47
C HIS A 80 -9.88 -15.78 6.14
N GLY A 81 -10.30 -16.77 5.36
CA GLY A 81 -9.69 -17.09 4.07
C GLY A 81 -8.33 -17.78 4.19
N SER A 82 -7.44 -17.54 3.24
CA SER A 82 -6.15 -18.21 3.14
C SER A 82 -5.12 -17.62 4.10
N LEU A 83 -4.58 -18.46 4.99
CA LEU A 83 -3.48 -18.08 5.88
C LEU A 83 -2.17 -17.88 5.11
N ASP A 84 -1.93 -18.68 4.08
CA ASP A 84 -0.72 -18.55 3.25
C ASP A 84 -0.74 -17.24 2.47
N MET A 85 -1.90 -16.85 1.94
CA MET A 85 -2.07 -15.54 1.33
C MET A 85 -1.85 -14.41 2.33
N LEU A 86 -2.34 -14.54 3.56
CA LEU A 86 -2.11 -13.54 4.60
C LEU A 86 -0.61 -13.37 4.91
N ARG A 87 0.16 -14.45 4.89
CA ARG A 87 1.62 -14.41 5.11
C ARG A 87 2.38 -13.80 3.93
N LYS A 88 1.94 -14.07 2.71
CA LYS A 88 2.56 -13.55 1.47
C LYS A 88 2.09 -12.13 1.11
N LEU A 89 1.01 -11.64 1.71
CA LEU A 89 0.42 -10.36 1.37
C LEU A 89 1.41 -9.18 1.44
N PRO A 90 2.29 -9.07 2.47
CA PRO A 90 3.29 -7.99 2.51
C PRO A 90 4.20 -7.96 1.28
N GLU A 91 4.67 -9.12 0.85
CA GLU A 91 5.52 -9.27 -0.34
C GLU A 91 4.73 -8.94 -1.62
N LEU A 92 3.54 -9.52 -1.79
CA LEU A 92 2.69 -9.30 -2.95
C LEU A 92 2.28 -7.84 -3.13
N LEU A 93 2.01 -7.14 -2.04
CA LEU A 93 1.68 -5.71 -2.09
C LEU A 93 2.93 -4.83 -2.18
N GLY A 94 4.13 -5.39 -2.09
CA GLY A 94 5.37 -4.63 -2.00
C GLY A 94 5.40 -3.74 -0.75
N LEU A 95 4.82 -4.22 0.37
CA LEU A 95 4.82 -3.48 1.62
C LEU A 95 6.24 -3.25 2.12
N GLY A 96 6.50 -2.07 2.64
CA GLY A 96 7.77 -1.74 3.26
C GLY A 96 7.94 -0.25 3.50
N CYS A 97 9.10 0.09 4.05
CA CYS A 97 9.52 1.47 4.18
C CYS A 97 10.22 1.93 2.91
N TYR A 98 9.91 3.14 2.51
CA TYR A 98 10.43 3.79 1.31
C TYR A 98 10.83 5.22 1.61
N LEU A 99 11.76 5.76 0.82
CA LEU A 99 11.92 7.19 0.65
C LEU A 99 11.14 7.61 -0.60
N VAL A 100 10.18 8.53 -0.41
CA VAL A 100 9.25 8.97 -1.44
C VAL A 100 9.50 10.43 -1.77
N GLN A 101 9.81 10.73 -3.03
CA GLN A 101 9.99 12.08 -3.54
C GLN A 101 8.64 12.80 -3.70
N ASP A 102 8.67 14.10 -3.88
CA ASP A 102 7.45 14.91 -4.07
C ASP A 102 6.68 14.52 -5.34
N ASP A 103 7.36 14.04 -6.38
CA ASP A 103 6.78 13.46 -7.60
C ASP A 103 6.24 12.03 -7.42
N ARG A 104 6.29 11.50 -6.20
CA ARG A 104 5.88 10.14 -5.81
C ARG A 104 6.82 9.02 -6.28
N THR A 105 7.94 9.35 -6.91
CA THR A 105 9.02 8.36 -7.13
C THR A 105 9.48 7.82 -5.78
N ARG A 106 9.62 6.50 -5.69
CA ARG A 106 9.94 5.83 -4.42
C ARG A 106 11.06 4.82 -4.56
N ARG A 107 11.95 4.80 -3.57
CA ARG A 107 12.97 3.76 -3.42
C ARG A 107 12.77 3.02 -2.11
N LYS A 108 12.79 1.69 -2.20
CA LYS A 108 12.60 0.81 -1.05
C LYS A 108 13.83 0.85 -0.14
N LEU A 109 13.59 0.81 1.15
CA LEU A 109 14.65 0.70 2.15
C LEU A 109 14.86 -0.77 2.53
N ASP A 110 16.07 -1.10 2.94
CA ASP A 110 16.39 -2.41 3.52
C ASP A 110 15.53 -2.64 4.77
N PRO A 111 14.76 -3.72 4.86
CA PRO A 111 13.85 -3.96 5.98
C PRO A 111 14.57 -4.16 7.32
N THR A 112 15.87 -4.44 7.29
CA THR A 112 16.71 -4.64 8.49
C THR A 112 17.51 -3.39 8.87
N ASN A 113 17.72 -2.46 7.92
CA ASN A 113 18.48 -1.25 8.14
C ASN A 113 18.00 -0.10 7.25
N HIS A 114 17.10 0.73 7.75
CA HIS A 114 16.52 1.84 7.00
C HIS A 114 17.51 2.98 6.65
N TYR A 115 18.75 2.93 7.11
CA TYR A 115 19.82 3.81 6.62
C TYR A 115 20.49 3.30 5.34
N ARG A 116 19.89 2.27 4.70
CA ARG A 116 20.26 1.75 3.40
C ARG A 116 19.01 1.50 2.56
N PHE A 117 19.17 1.61 1.25
CA PHE A 117 18.18 1.08 0.30
C PHE A 117 18.33 -0.44 0.19
N ASP A 118 17.35 -1.09 -0.39
CA ASP A 118 17.34 -2.55 -0.60
C ASP A 118 18.44 -3.05 -1.55
N ASP A 119 19.01 -2.15 -2.37
CA ASP A 119 20.21 -2.38 -3.18
C ASP A 119 21.53 -2.21 -2.41
N GLY A 120 21.48 -1.94 -1.10
CA GLY A 120 22.64 -1.74 -0.23
C GLY A 120 23.24 -0.34 -0.27
N THR A 121 22.79 0.57 -1.13
CA THR A 121 23.30 1.96 -1.17
C THR A 121 22.84 2.75 0.08
N PRO A 122 23.66 3.71 0.58
CA PRO A 122 23.29 4.50 1.75
C PRO A 122 22.01 5.32 1.54
N ALA A 123 21.18 5.38 2.56
CA ALA A 123 19.99 6.21 2.65
C ALA A 123 20.07 7.18 3.83
N LYS A 124 19.39 8.34 3.72
CA LYS A 124 19.28 9.34 4.78
C LYS A 124 17.80 9.58 5.11
N LEU A 125 17.48 9.53 6.39
CA LEU A 125 16.11 9.77 6.90
C LEU A 125 15.93 11.23 7.36
N ASP A 126 16.47 12.18 6.62
CA ASP A 126 16.47 13.61 6.90
C ASP A 126 15.64 14.45 5.93
N GLY A 127 14.90 13.80 5.04
CA GLY A 127 14.08 14.44 4.02
C GLY A 127 14.83 14.85 2.74
N THR A 128 16.17 14.80 2.71
CA THR A 128 16.96 15.17 1.51
C THR A 128 16.84 14.14 0.39
N MET A 129 16.57 12.88 0.73
CA MET A 129 16.42 11.77 -0.22
C MET A 129 14.94 11.35 -0.41
N GLY A 130 14.00 12.13 0.10
CA GLY A 130 12.57 11.87 0.08
C GLY A 130 11.98 11.71 1.47
N GLN A 131 10.67 11.53 1.52
CA GLN A 131 9.91 11.37 2.77
C GLN A 131 9.88 9.92 3.21
N TYR A 132 10.07 9.67 4.48
CA TYR A 132 10.08 8.34 5.06
C TYR A 132 8.66 7.83 5.22
N MET A 133 8.26 6.90 4.35
CA MET A 133 6.90 6.43 4.20
C MET A 133 6.82 4.92 4.29
N TRP A 134 5.75 4.43 4.90
CA TRP A 134 5.31 3.04 4.78
C TRP A 134 4.40 2.92 3.57
N CYS A 135 4.83 2.19 2.54
CA CYS A 135 4.13 2.13 1.26
C CYS A 135 3.69 0.72 0.89
N TRP A 136 2.69 0.67 0.00
CA TRP A 136 2.29 -0.50 -0.78
C TRP A 136 2.24 -0.11 -2.25
N ASN A 137 2.70 -1.02 -3.13
CA ASN A 137 2.90 -0.74 -4.55
C ASN A 137 1.75 -1.23 -5.43
N ILE A 138 0.90 -2.12 -4.91
CA ILE A 138 -0.25 -2.68 -5.61
C ILE A 138 -1.50 -2.34 -4.83
N GLY A 139 -2.53 -1.83 -5.53
CA GLY A 139 -3.83 -1.57 -4.94
C GLY A 139 -4.55 -2.87 -4.55
N PHE A 140 -5.41 -2.78 -3.56
CA PHE A 140 -6.13 -3.93 -3.04
C PHE A 140 -7.56 -3.55 -2.63
N TYR A 141 -8.41 -4.55 -2.48
CA TYR A 141 -9.76 -4.39 -1.96
C TYR A 141 -9.78 -4.69 -0.47
N PHE A 142 -10.45 -3.83 0.26
CA PHE A 142 -10.72 -4.00 1.68
C PHE A 142 -12.20 -4.15 1.91
N ALA A 143 -12.60 -5.08 2.77
CA ALA A 143 -13.98 -5.24 3.21
C ALA A 143 -14.04 -5.47 4.72
N GLU A 144 -15.09 -4.89 5.30
CA GLU A 144 -15.47 -5.08 6.68
C GLU A 144 -16.91 -5.58 6.72
N TRP A 145 -17.20 -6.59 7.52
CA TRP A 145 -18.58 -7.04 7.76
C TRP A 145 -18.71 -7.70 9.10
N LYS A 146 -19.95 -7.91 9.51
CA LYS A 146 -20.30 -8.50 10.80
C LYS A 146 -21.23 -9.71 10.60
N VAL A 147 -21.01 -10.76 11.40
CA VAL A 147 -21.88 -11.92 11.51
C VAL A 147 -22.08 -12.22 13.01
N GLY A 148 -23.27 -11.94 13.54
CA GLY A 148 -23.49 -11.97 14.99
C GLY A 148 -22.54 -11.00 15.68
N ASN A 149 -21.80 -11.51 16.66
CA ASN A 149 -20.79 -10.74 17.40
C ASN A 149 -19.39 -10.81 16.77
N LEU A 150 -19.23 -11.49 15.63
CA LEU A 150 -17.95 -11.61 14.95
C LEU A 150 -17.80 -10.50 13.91
N LYS A 151 -16.77 -9.69 14.05
CA LYS A 151 -16.38 -8.65 13.12
C LYS A 151 -15.18 -9.10 12.31
N TYR A 152 -15.33 -9.03 10.98
CA TYR A 152 -14.36 -9.49 10.00
C TYR A 152 -13.72 -8.31 9.30
N TYR A 153 -12.42 -8.42 9.04
CA TYR A 153 -11.65 -7.52 8.18
C TYR A 153 -10.89 -8.37 7.21
N ALA A 154 -11.06 -8.10 5.94
CA ALA A 154 -10.40 -8.85 4.90
C ALA A 154 -9.85 -7.96 3.80
N VAL A 155 -8.79 -8.42 3.20
CA VAL A 155 -8.15 -7.84 2.03
C VAL A 155 -8.10 -8.87 0.90
N SER A 156 -8.12 -8.38 -0.33
CA SER A 156 -8.04 -9.21 -1.53
C SER A 156 -7.47 -8.40 -2.68
N LEU A 157 -6.83 -9.06 -3.63
CA LEU A 157 -6.40 -8.44 -4.90
C LEU A 157 -7.56 -8.27 -5.90
N SER A 158 -8.73 -8.85 -5.60
CA SER A 158 -9.97 -8.72 -6.38
C SER A 158 -11.16 -8.42 -5.46
N PRO A 159 -12.29 -7.90 -5.99
CA PRO A 159 -13.48 -7.67 -5.18
C PRO A 159 -13.96 -8.94 -4.49
N ILE A 160 -14.25 -8.86 -3.19
CA ILE A 160 -14.70 -9.99 -2.39
C ILE A 160 -16.18 -10.25 -2.69
N LYS A 161 -16.49 -11.42 -3.25
CA LYS A 161 -17.84 -11.80 -3.67
C LYS A 161 -18.84 -11.68 -2.51
N GLY A 162 -19.93 -10.97 -2.78
CA GLY A 162 -21.02 -10.79 -1.81
C GLY A 162 -20.69 -9.84 -0.65
N LYS A 163 -19.59 -9.07 -0.74
CA LYS A 163 -19.23 -8.05 0.23
C LYS A 163 -19.12 -6.68 -0.44
N GLN A 164 -19.49 -5.64 0.30
CA GLN A 164 -19.15 -4.27 -0.09
C GLN A 164 -17.66 -4.07 0.14
N CYS A 165 -16.92 -3.75 -0.90
CA CYS A 165 -15.49 -3.55 -0.86
C CYS A 165 -15.13 -2.09 -1.16
N VAL A 166 -14.10 -1.61 -0.49
CA VAL A 166 -13.42 -0.35 -0.82
C VAL A 166 -12.12 -0.70 -1.53
N TYR A 167 -11.91 -0.12 -2.71
CA TYR A 167 -10.62 -0.22 -3.38
C TYR A 167 -9.65 0.80 -2.79
N ILE A 168 -8.50 0.32 -2.35
CA ILE A 168 -7.41 1.12 -1.84
C ILE A 168 -6.31 1.10 -2.90
N PRO A 169 -6.06 2.22 -3.60
CA PRO A 169 -5.01 2.29 -4.62
C PRO A 169 -3.63 2.15 -4.00
N ALA A 170 -2.62 1.89 -4.82
CA ALA A 170 -1.23 1.95 -4.40
C ALA A 170 -0.94 3.31 -3.73
N GLY A 171 -0.21 3.30 -2.62
CA GLY A 171 -0.03 4.50 -1.82
C GLY A 171 0.97 4.32 -0.69
N GLY A 172 0.90 5.20 0.29
CA GLY A 172 1.73 5.15 1.48
C GLY A 172 1.25 6.10 2.58
N LEU A 173 1.73 5.85 3.77
CA LEU A 173 1.50 6.65 4.96
C LEU A 173 2.85 7.05 5.56
N SER A 174 2.91 8.14 6.33
CA SER A 174 4.10 8.45 7.12
C SER A 174 4.51 7.23 7.95
N ALA A 175 5.75 6.79 7.81
CA ALA A 175 6.27 5.64 8.57
C ALA A 175 6.33 5.92 10.09
N LEU A 176 6.28 7.18 10.49
CA LEU A 176 6.28 7.62 11.89
C LEU A 176 4.86 7.86 12.44
N GLY A 177 3.82 7.49 11.68
CA GLY A 177 2.42 7.67 12.09
C GLY A 177 1.94 9.12 12.18
N GLY A 178 2.73 10.07 11.71
CA GLY A 178 2.42 11.49 11.72
C GLY A 178 3.46 12.30 10.94
N GLY A 179 3.40 13.62 11.04
CA GLY A 179 4.31 14.49 10.34
C GLY A 179 4.84 15.63 11.19
N VAL A 180 5.99 16.12 10.83
CA VAL A 180 6.56 17.40 11.30
C VAL A 180 6.30 18.48 10.24
N MET A 181 6.22 19.72 10.66
CA MET A 181 6.05 20.82 9.74
C MET A 181 7.39 21.48 9.45
N ASP A 182 7.79 21.48 8.18
CA ASP A 182 8.82 22.38 7.69
C ASP A 182 8.28 23.80 7.65
N ARG A 183 8.84 24.68 8.44
CA ARG A 183 8.36 26.07 8.57
C ARG A 183 8.86 26.99 7.48
N THR A 184 10.01 26.67 6.88
CA THR A 184 10.56 27.47 5.79
C THR A 184 9.66 27.39 4.57
N ASN A 185 9.22 26.17 4.23
CA ASN A 185 8.42 25.89 3.06
C ASN A 185 6.91 25.79 3.39
N ASN A 186 6.54 25.73 4.67
CA ASN A 186 5.18 25.49 5.14
C ASN A 186 4.59 24.21 4.54
N ILE A 187 5.33 23.12 4.59
CA ILE A 187 4.93 21.79 4.14
C ILE A 187 4.96 20.78 5.28
N LEU A 188 4.05 19.79 5.20
CA LEU A 188 4.04 18.67 6.13
C LEU A 188 5.02 17.60 5.63
N CYS A 189 5.87 17.13 6.53
CA CYS A 189 6.94 16.17 6.25
C CYS A 189 6.81 14.96 7.16
N SER A 190 7.16 13.78 6.67
CA SER A 190 7.39 12.61 7.53
C SER A 190 8.72 12.78 8.30
N VAL A 191 9.74 13.25 7.59
CA VAL A 191 11.07 13.54 8.14
C VAL A 191 11.58 14.88 7.61
N VAL A 192 12.41 15.56 8.40
CA VAL A 192 13.11 16.79 8.03
C VAL A 192 14.55 16.73 8.49
N SER A 193 15.40 17.52 7.84
CA SER A 193 16.77 17.73 8.32
C SER A 193 16.77 18.43 9.69
N ASP A 194 17.67 18.06 10.57
CA ASP A 194 17.88 18.73 11.84
C ASP A 194 18.36 20.19 11.69
N ALA A 195 18.94 20.52 10.52
CA ALA A 195 19.31 21.88 10.14
C ALA A 195 18.11 22.73 9.69
N ALA A 196 16.98 22.12 9.35
CA ALA A 196 15.77 22.84 8.89
C ALA A 196 15.08 23.57 10.06
N GLN A 197 14.31 24.58 9.72
CA GLN A 197 13.35 25.18 10.64
C GLN A 197 12.08 24.34 10.63
N TYR A 198 11.88 23.52 11.65
CA TYR A 198 10.73 22.63 11.73
C TYR A 198 9.91 22.83 12.99
N ARG A 199 8.71 22.35 12.97
CA ARG A 199 7.81 22.28 14.11
C ARG A 199 7.37 20.83 14.34
N GLY A 200 7.72 20.30 15.48
CA GLY A 200 7.10 19.14 16.11
C GLY A 200 6.36 19.57 17.39
N GLY A 201 5.55 18.71 17.96
CA GLY A 201 4.78 19.01 19.16
C GLY A 201 3.67 20.05 18.95
N ASN A 202 3.19 20.64 20.04
CA ASN A 202 2.21 21.68 20.02
C ASN A 202 2.87 23.05 19.67
N ASN A 203 2.12 23.97 19.11
CA ASN A 203 2.65 25.29 18.73
C ASN A 203 2.82 26.22 19.94
N ASP A 204 3.53 25.77 20.93
CA ASP A 204 3.80 26.54 22.16
C ASP A 204 5.20 27.14 22.07
N ALA A 205 5.28 28.45 21.83
CA ALA A 205 6.54 29.16 21.68
C ALA A 205 7.44 29.09 22.92
N SER A 206 6.84 28.94 24.11
CA SER A 206 7.60 28.80 25.37
C SER A 206 8.30 27.44 25.51
N ARG A 207 7.73 26.41 24.87
CA ARG A 207 8.30 25.05 24.83
C ARG A 207 9.09 24.78 23.56
N ASP A 208 8.66 25.42 22.48
CA ASP A 208 9.19 25.21 21.15
C ASP A 208 10.43 26.08 20.87
N GLY A 209 10.80 26.97 21.79
CA GLY A 209 11.96 27.83 21.64
C GLY A 209 12.00 28.52 20.28
N THR A 210 13.02 28.26 19.50
CA THR A 210 13.19 28.77 18.15
C THR A 210 12.53 27.91 17.07
N TYR A 211 11.43 27.17 17.38
CA TYR A 211 10.71 26.34 16.41
C TYR A 211 11.39 25.03 15.99
N ARG A 212 12.39 24.60 16.70
CA ARG A 212 13.02 23.28 16.56
C ARG A 212 12.55 22.36 17.67
N THR A 213 11.25 22.18 17.75
CA THR A 213 10.76 21.33 18.82
C THR A 213 10.96 19.89 18.53
N GLN A 214 11.67 19.32 19.41
CA GLN A 214 11.84 17.88 19.64
C GLN A 214 11.78 17.06 18.36
N LEU A 215 12.94 16.83 17.78
CA LEU A 215 13.16 15.86 16.73
C LEU A 215 12.40 14.56 17.08
N GLY A 216 11.56 14.09 16.18
CA GLY A 216 10.72 12.90 16.38
C GLY A 216 9.32 13.15 16.94
N MET A 217 8.96 14.36 17.35
CA MET A 217 7.59 14.69 17.75
C MET A 217 6.76 15.15 16.55
N VAL A 218 5.60 14.55 16.37
CA VAL A 218 4.63 14.99 15.35
C VAL A 218 4.09 16.39 15.68
N ALA A 219 3.84 17.19 14.66
CA ALA A 219 3.19 18.49 14.82
C ALA A 219 1.76 18.29 15.32
N THR A 220 1.38 19.01 16.35
CA THR A 220 0.04 18.98 16.97
C THR A 220 -0.55 20.38 17.04
N ASN A 221 -1.74 20.49 17.61
CA ASN A 221 -2.44 21.76 17.83
C ASN A 221 -2.57 22.59 16.54
N MET A 222 -2.95 21.93 15.44
CA MET A 222 -3.35 22.56 14.18
C MET A 222 -4.74 22.05 13.78
N GLN A 223 -5.50 22.91 13.12
CA GLN A 223 -6.77 22.46 12.52
C GLN A 223 -6.49 21.44 11.41
N TYR A 224 -7.35 20.44 11.30
CA TYR A 224 -7.21 19.40 10.29
C TYR A 224 -6.96 19.94 8.87
N ARG A 225 -7.75 20.92 8.45
CA ARG A 225 -7.59 21.55 7.13
C ARG A 225 -6.18 22.09 6.88
N ASN A 226 -5.46 22.50 7.93
CA ASN A 226 -4.10 22.99 7.81
C ASN A 226 -3.12 21.83 7.56
N PHE A 227 -3.30 20.69 8.22
CA PHE A 227 -2.52 19.50 7.91
C PHE A 227 -2.67 19.09 6.44
N SER A 228 -3.91 19.02 5.96
CA SER A 228 -4.22 18.71 4.56
C SER A 228 -3.61 19.75 3.60
N THR A 229 -3.79 21.04 3.90
CA THR A 229 -3.21 22.12 3.09
C THR A 229 -1.68 22.01 3.00
N TYR A 230 -1.01 21.76 4.11
CA TYR A 230 0.45 21.65 4.13
C TYR A 230 0.97 20.35 3.51
N ALA A 231 0.23 19.25 3.62
CA ALA A 231 0.56 18.03 2.92
C ALA A 231 0.46 18.19 1.40
N ARG A 232 -0.64 18.77 0.90
CA ARG A 232 -0.90 19.02 -0.53
C ARG A 232 0.09 19.97 -1.20
N LYS A 233 0.78 20.81 -0.43
CA LYS A 233 1.86 21.66 -0.98
C LYS A 233 3.04 20.86 -1.52
N ARG A 234 3.19 19.57 -1.18
CA ARG A 234 4.19 18.70 -1.78
C ARG A 234 3.88 18.35 -3.23
N GLY A 235 2.63 18.40 -3.61
CA GLY A 235 2.19 18.08 -4.96
C GLY A 235 0.94 17.22 -4.96
N GLU A 236 0.55 16.82 -6.16
CA GLU A 236 -0.62 15.97 -6.38
C GLU A 236 -0.46 14.59 -5.70
N GLY A 237 -1.52 14.14 -5.05
CA GLY A 237 -1.56 12.85 -4.37
C GLY A 237 -1.01 12.85 -2.94
N TRP A 238 -0.49 14.00 -2.45
CA TRP A 238 -0.16 14.18 -1.05
C TRP A 238 -1.31 14.78 -0.27
N ASP A 239 -1.66 14.16 0.86
CA ASP A 239 -2.70 14.67 1.75
C ASP A 239 -2.45 14.21 3.19
N ALA A 240 -3.18 14.78 4.14
CA ALA A 240 -3.25 14.25 5.50
C ALA A 240 -4.41 13.27 5.59
N ASN A 241 -4.13 12.07 6.11
CA ASN A 241 -5.16 11.08 6.39
C ASN A 241 -5.79 11.29 7.76
N TRP A 242 -7.03 10.79 7.87
CA TRP A 242 -7.84 10.73 9.09
C TRP A 242 -7.55 9.46 9.87
#